data_37cde40eb7b8f7e33036e2aa2577f3bf
#
_entry.id   37cde40eb7b8f7e33036e2aa2577f3bf
#
_cell.length_a   1.000
_cell.length_b   1.000
_cell.length_c   1.000
_cell.angle_alpha   90.00
_cell.angle_beta   90.00
_cell.angle_gamma   90.00
#
_symmetry.space_group_name_H-M   'P 1'
#
loop_
_entity.id
_entity.type
_entity.pdbx_description
1 polymer ?
#
loop_
_entity_poly.entity_id
_entity_poly.type
_entity_poly.pdbx_seq_one_letter_code
_entity_poly.pdbx_strand_id
1 'polypeptide(L)'
;MKKISITRNQFLYFTFCISLFSILGSLYFSEVVGLNPCDLCWYQRIFMYPLPLIIIISMLINDYKVKSYIRGFSLIGLLIGIYQYIIQLSHTKSAFCSIKSDCSTIQVEWFGFITLPLLSVFAFFMIFISSFLVRKN
;
A
#
# COMPACT_ATOMS: atom_id res chain seq x y z
N MET A 1 -29.75 -8.53 -4.60
CA MET A 1 -28.47 -8.14 -3.98
C MET A 1 -28.38 -6.63 -3.94
N LYS A 2 -28.28 -6.03 -2.76
CA LYS A 2 -28.04 -4.58 -2.62
C LYS A 2 -26.64 -4.29 -3.13
N LYS A 3 -26.53 -3.60 -4.26
CA LYS A 3 -25.23 -3.18 -4.81
C LYS A 3 -24.63 -2.17 -3.82
N ILE A 4 -23.56 -2.56 -3.14
CA ILE A 4 -22.83 -1.69 -2.22
C ILE A 4 -22.20 -0.60 -3.09
N SER A 5 -22.74 0.60 -3.05
CA SER A 5 -22.20 1.77 -3.73
C SER A 5 -21.66 2.74 -2.70
N ILE A 6 -20.37 3.01 -2.78
CA ILE A 6 -19.67 3.93 -1.88
C ILE A 6 -19.69 5.33 -2.50
N THR A 7 -20.02 6.34 -1.70
CA THR A 7 -19.95 7.74 -2.14
C THR A 7 -18.47 8.16 -2.30
N ARG A 8 -18.19 9.07 -3.24
CA ARG A 8 -16.82 9.60 -3.46
C ARG A 8 -16.15 10.02 -2.15
N ASN A 9 -16.83 10.79 -1.33
CA ASN A 9 -16.26 11.28 -0.07
C ASN A 9 -15.92 10.15 0.91
N GLN A 10 -16.80 9.15 1.03
CA GLN A 10 -16.55 7.97 1.87
C GLN A 10 -15.32 7.20 1.38
N PHE A 11 -15.18 7.02 0.07
CA PHE A 11 -14.00 6.40 -0.53
C PHE A 11 -12.72 7.19 -0.22
N LEU A 12 -12.74 8.51 -0.37
CA LEU A 12 -11.58 9.36 -0.10
C LEU A 12 -11.16 9.29 1.39
N TYR A 13 -12.12 9.38 2.32
CA TYR A 13 -11.83 9.23 3.75
C TYR A 13 -11.29 7.85 4.08
N PHE A 14 -11.89 6.80 3.52
CA PHE A 14 -11.44 5.43 3.74
C PHE A 14 -10.00 5.21 3.25
N THR A 15 -9.71 5.66 2.02
CA THR A 15 -8.35 5.57 1.44
C THR A 15 -7.36 6.41 2.23
N PHE A 16 -7.75 7.60 2.67
CA PHE A 16 -6.92 8.47 3.51
C PHE A 16 -6.54 7.78 4.83
N CYS A 17 -7.52 7.22 5.52
CA CYS A 17 -7.26 6.50 6.77
C CYS A 17 -6.31 5.31 6.57
N ILE A 18 -6.57 4.46 5.57
CA ILE A 18 -5.71 3.30 5.29
C ILE A 18 -4.28 3.75 4.96
N SER A 19 -4.13 4.74 4.08
CA SER A 19 -2.79 5.23 3.70
C SER A 19 -2.06 5.86 4.88
N LEU A 20 -2.75 6.64 5.70
CA LEU A 20 -2.16 7.25 6.89
C LEU A 20 -1.71 6.20 7.91
N PHE A 21 -2.56 5.22 8.22
CA PHE A 21 -2.20 4.11 9.10
C PHE A 21 -1.01 3.30 8.56
N SER A 22 -0.98 3.05 7.26
CA SER A 22 0.13 2.34 6.61
C SER A 22 1.44 3.12 6.71
N ILE A 23 1.40 4.44 6.51
CA ILE A 23 2.57 5.31 6.66
C ILE A 23 3.07 5.32 8.10
N LEU A 24 2.18 5.57 9.06
CA LEU A 24 2.53 5.60 10.47
C LEU A 24 3.10 4.26 10.96
N GLY A 25 2.47 3.15 10.57
CA GLY A 25 2.97 1.81 10.86
C GLY A 25 4.35 1.55 10.25
N SER A 26 4.53 1.92 9.00
CA SER A 26 5.81 1.78 8.29
C SER A 26 6.93 2.60 8.94
N LEU A 27 6.64 3.84 9.33
CA LEU A 27 7.59 4.70 10.05
C LEU A 27 7.89 4.15 11.45
N TYR A 28 6.88 3.68 12.17
CA TYR A 28 7.08 3.08 13.48
C TYR A 28 8.07 1.91 13.43
N PHE A 29 7.88 0.97 12.51
CA PHE A 29 8.80 -0.16 12.38
C PHE A 29 10.21 0.25 11.95
N SER A 30 10.33 1.30 11.15
CA SER A 30 11.61 1.79 10.66
C SER A 30 12.37 2.60 11.71
N GLU A 31 11.69 3.55 12.40
CA GLU A 31 12.34 4.51 13.29
C GLU A 31 12.37 4.06 14.75
N VAL A 32 11.31 3.43 15.23
CA VAL A 32 11.19 3.03 16.64
C VAL A 32 11.76 1.63 16.86
N VAL A 33 11.39 0.67 16.02
CA VAL A 33 11.87 -0.72 16.12
C VAL A 33 13.27 -0.88 15.49
N GLY A 34 13.67 0.06 14.63
CA GLY A 34 15.00 0.07 14.00
C GLY A 34 15.16 -0.97 12.89
N LEU A 35 14.07 -1.42 12.28
CA LEU A 35 14.11 -2.32 11.14
C LEU A 35 14.51 -1.57 9.87
N ASN A 36 15.61 -2.00 9.24
CA ASN A 36 16.04 -1.44 7.97
C ASN A 36 15.11 -1.92 6.84
N PRO A 37 14.37 -1.02 6.19
CA PRO A 37 13.51 -1.41 5.08
C PRO A 37 14.36 -1.87 3.89
N CYS A 38 13.96 -2.96 3.26
CA CYS A 38 14.58 -3.41 2.02
C CYS A 38 14.19 -2.51 0.83
N ASP A 39 14.88 -2.62 -0.29
CA ASP A 39 14.64 -1.77 -1.47
C ASP A 39 13.19 -1.86 -1.97
N LEU A 40 12.60 -3.05 -2.00
CA LEU A 40 11.19 -3.22 -2.38
C LEU A 40 10.21 -2.56 -1.41
N CYS A 41 10.53 -2.53 -0.11
CA CYS A 41 9.75 -1.79 0.89
C CYS A 41 9.80 -0.28 0.62
N TRP A 42 10.94 0.26 0.17
CA TRP A 42 11.06 1.64 -0.26
C TRP A 42 10.18 1.96 -1.47
N TYR A 43 10.14 1.08 -2.48
CA TYR A 43 9.25 1.26 -3.63
C TYR A 43 7.78 1.28 -3.21
N GLN A 44 7.35 0.40 -2.31
CA GLN A 44 5.99 0.43 -1.78
C GLN A 44 5.68 1.75 -1.05
N ARG A 45 6.62 2.29 -0.28
CA ARG A 45 6.48 3.60 0.38
C ARG A 45 6.31 4.73 -0.62
N ILE A 46 7.08 4.73 -1.72
CA ILE A 46 6.99 5.74 -2.78
C ILE A 46 5.57 5.81 -3.36
N PHE A 47 4.86 4.69 -3.47
CA PHE A 47 3.49 4.67 -3.97
C PHE A 47 2.44 4.94 -2.89
N MET A 48 2.73 4.68 -1.63
CA MET A 48 1.80 4.90 -0.53
C MET A 48 1.82 6.35 0.00
N TYR A 49 2.99 6.95 0.10
CA TYR A 49 3.17 8.28 0.73
C TYR A 49 2.47 9.42 0.00
N PRO A 50 2.41 9.48 -1.34
CA PRO A 50 1.69 10.53 -2.05
C PRO A 50 0.17 10.45 -1.91
N LEU A 51 -0.40 9.29 -1.56
CA LEU A 51 -1.84 9.09 -1.54
C LEU A 51 -2.57 10.07 -0.61
N PRO A 52 -2.17 10.28 0.66
CA PRO A 52 -2.84 11.26 1.52
C PRO A 52 -2.80 12.67 0.95
N LEU A 53 -1.67 13.07 0.37
CA LEU A 53 -1.51 14.39 -0.24
C LEU A 53 -2.43 14.56 -1.46
N ILE A 54 -2.47 13.57 -2.34
CA ILE A 54 -3.35 13.55 -3.51
C ILE A 54 -4.81 13.64 -3.07
N ILE A 55 -5.20 12.94 -2.01
CA ILE A 55 -6.56 12.95 -1.48
C ILE A 55 -6.91 14.34 -0.94
N ILE A 56 -6.05 14.94 -0.14
CA ILE A 56 -6.26 16.30 0.42
C ILE A 56 -6.44 17.31 -0.71
N ILE A 57 -5.53 17.32 -1.68
CA ILE A 57 -5.60 18.22 -2.82
C ILE A 57 -6.90 18.01 -3.60
N SER A 58 -7.26 16.75 -3.86
CA SER A 58 -8.50 16.42 -4.56
C SER A 58 -9.77 16.89 -3.84
N MET A 59 -9.76 16.85 -2.51
CA MET A 59 -10.87 17.38 -1.71
C MET A 59 -10.98 18.90 -1.84
N LEU A 60 -9.84 19.60 -1.85
CA LEU A 60 -9.81 21.06 -1.96
C LEU A 60 -10.27 21.57 -3.33
N ILE A 61 -9.86 20.91 -4.41
CA ILE A 61 -10.19 21.33 -5.79
C ILE A 61 -11.40 20.58 -6.37
N ASN A 62 -12.03 19.68 -5.61
CA ASN A 62 -13.15 18.83 -6.04
C ASN A 62 -12.86 18.02 -7.31
N ASP A 63 -11.65 17.45 -7.43
CA ASP A 63 -11.26 16.65 -8.59
C ASP A 63 -12.00 15.31 -8.63
N TYR A 64 -12.75 15.07 -9.72
CA TYR A 64 -13.49 13.83 -9.95
C TYR A 64 -12.61 12.70 -10.51
N LYS A 65 -11.44 13.03 -11.04
CA LYS A 65 -10.50 12.06 -11.66
C LYS A 65 -9.60 11.37 -10.65
N VAL A 66 -9.59 11.85 -9.41
CA VAL A 66 -8.71 11.34 -8.33
C VAL A 66 -8.78 9.82 -8.16
N LYS A 67 -9.94 9.20 -8.35
CA LYS A 67 -10.09 7.73 -8.26
C LYS A 67 -9.22 6.98 -9.27
N SER A 68 -8.98 7.56 -10.45
CA SER A 68 -8.10 6.96 -11.45
C SER A 68 -6.64 7.01 -11.03
N TYR A 69 -6.21 8.11 -10.40
CA TYR A 69 -4.86 8.22 -9.86
C TYR A 69 -4.63 7.25 -8.71
N ILE A 70 -5.56 7.22 -7.75
CA ILE A 70 -5.50 6.30 -6.60
C ILE A 70 -5.49 4.85 -7.08
N ARG A 71 -6.29 4.51 -8.10
CA ARG A 71 -6.31 3.17 -8.70
C ARG A 71 -4.97 2.81 -9.32
N GLY A 72 -4.35 3.71 -10.08
CA GLY A 72 -3.03 3.50 -10.67
C GLY A 72 -1.95 3.26 -9.61
N PHE A 73 -1.87 4.14 -8.62
CA PHE A 73 -0.91 4.01 -7.53
C PHE A 73 -1.10 2.72 -6.71
N SER A 74 -2.35 2.39 -6.38
CA SER A 74 -2.65 1.17 -5.62
C SER A 74 -2.36 -0.10 -6.42
N LEU A 75 -2.60 -0.10 -7.73
CA LEU A 75 -2.28 -1.24 -8.59
C LEU A 75 -0.77 -1.50 -8.63
N ILE A 76 0.03 -0.47 -8.86
CA ILE A 76 1.49 -0.60 -8.91
C ILE A 76 2.03 -1.05 -7.54
N GLY A 77 1.58 -0.42 -6.46
CA GLY A 77 1.97 -0.81 -5.10
C GLY A 77 1.58 -2.25 -4.76
N LEU A 78 0.41 -2.69 -5.23
CA LEU A 78 -0.07 -4.07 -5.06
C LEU A 78 0.83 -5.07 -5.79
N LEU A 79 1.19 -4.79 -7.04
CA LEU A 79 2.09 -5.65 -7.83
C LEU A 79 3.47 -5.78 -7.19
N ILE A 80 4.04 -4.69 -6.72
CA ILE A 80 5.33 -4.68 -6.01
C ILE A 80 5.23 -5.51 -4.72
N GLY A 81 4.14 -5.33 -3.95
CA GLY A 81 3.91 -6.07 -2.71
C GLY A 81 3.77 -7.57 -2.93
N ILE A 82 3.03 -8.00 -3.95
CA ILE A 82 2.88 -9.41 -4.31
C ILE A 82 4.23 -10.00 -4.73
N TYR A 83 4.99 -9.29 -5.56
CA TYR A 83 6.32 -9.72 -5.98
C TYR A 83 7.25 -9.92 -4.78
N GLN A 84 7.27 -8.97 -3.85
CA GLN A 84 8.08 -9.09 -2.64
C GLN A 84 7.64 -10.27 -1.76
N TYR A 85 6.34 -10.50 -1.61
CA TYR A 85 5.84 -11.62 -0.83
C TYR A 85 6.22 -12.97 -1.44
N ILE A 86 6.16 -13.09 -2.78
CA ILE A 86 6.62 -14.30 -3.50
C ILE A 86 8.10 -14.55 -3.26
N ILE A 87 8.94 -13.51 -3.29
CA ILE A 87 10.37 -13.63 -3.02
C ILE A 87 10.62 -14.12 -1.60
N GLN A 88 9.89 -13.61 -0.62
CA GLN A 88 9.99 -14.07 0.76
C GLN A 88 9.62 -15.55 0.92
N LEU A 89 8.54 -15.98 0.27
CA LEU A 89 8.12 -17.40 0.32
C LEU A 89 9.10 -18.33 -0.39
N SER A 90 9.71 -17.87 -1.48
CA SER A 90 10.64 -18.67 -2.29
C SER A 90 12.08 -18.64 -1.75
N HIS A 91 12.38 -17.79 -0.77
CA HIS A 91 13.74 -17.51 -0.28
C HIS A 91 14.75 -17.22 -1.41
N THR A 92 14.28 -16.66 -2.53
CA THR A 92 15.10 -16.32 -3.69
C THR A 92 15.64 -14.90 -3.60
N LYS A 93 16.84 -14.67 -4.11
CA LYS A 93 17.39 -13.32 -4.21
C LYS A 93 16.73 -12.58 -5.36
N SER A 94 16.28 -11.36 -5.11
CA SER A 94 15.70 -10.50 -6.13
C SER A 94 16.78 -9.73 -6.89
N ALA A 95 16.61 -9.59 -8.21
CA ALA A 95 17.46 -8.73 -9.03
C ALA A 95 17.32 -7.22 -8.70
N PHE A 96 16.22 -6.85 -8.06
CA PHE A 96 15.92 -5.46 -7.67
C PHE A 96 16.37 -5.11 -6.24
N CYS A 97 16.95 -6.06 -5.50
CA CYS A 97 17.43 -5.82 -4.15
C CYS A 97 18.96 -5.80 -4.15
N SER A 98 19.55 -4.79 -3.50
CA SER A 98 21.01 -4.71 -3.35
C SER A 98 21.53 -5.81 -2.42
N ILE A 99 22.82 -6.12 -2.54
CA ILE A 99 23.50 -7.16 -1.73
C ILE A 99 23.42 -6.82 -0.21
N LYS A 100 23.23 -5.56 0.13
CA LYS A 100 23.16 -5.09 1.52
C LYS A 100 21.74 -5.14 2.12
N SER A 101 20.70 -5.17 1.28
CA SER A 101 19.30 -5.25 1.72
C SER A 101 18.67 -6.52 1.19
N ASP A 102 18.62 -7.55 2.02
CA ASP A 102 18.04 -8.84 1.64
C ASP A 102 16.51 -8.78 1.73
N CYS A 103 15.83 -8.71 0.57
CA CYS A 103 14.38 -8.69 0.48
C CYS A 103 13.73 -10.05 0.80
N SER A 104 14.51 -11.11 0.87
CA SER A 104 14.03 -12.44 1.24
C SER A 104 13.96 -12.66 2.74
N THR A 105 14.61 -11.78 3.54
CA THR A 105 14.62 -11.88 5.00
C THR A 105 13.29 -11.46 5.59
N ILE A 106 12.69 -12.32 6.38
CA ILE A 106 11.46 -12.02 7.13
C ILE A 106 11.87 -11.24 8.39
N GLN A 107 11.61 -9.93 8.39
CA GLN A 107 11.99 -9.06 9.52
C GLN A 107 10.99 -9.14 10.67
N VAL A 108 9.71 -9.29 10.36
CA VAL A 108 8.64 -9.45 11.35
C VAL A 108 7.67 -10.50 10.83
N GLU A 109 7.42 -11.50 11.62
CA GLU A 109 6.50 -12.59 11.33
C GLU A 109 5.49 -12.73 12.47
N TRP A 110 4.22 -12.51 12.14
CA TRP A 110 3.12 -12.77 13.06
C TRP A 110 2.34 -14.01 12.61
N PHE A 111 2.07 -14.92 13.54
CA PHE A 111 1.34 -16.17 13.26
C PHE A 111 1.96 -17.08 12.19
N GLY A 112 3.23 -16.90 11.84
CA GLY A 112 3.95 -17.74 10.87
C GLY A 112 3.76 -17.40 9.40
N PHE A 113 2.80 -16.51 9.04
CA PHE A 113 2.53 -16.13 7.64
C PHE A 113 2.24 -14.63 7.44
N ILE A 114 1.95 -13.88 8.50
CA ILE A 114 1.68 -12.44 8.40
C ILE A 114 3.01 -11.69 8.47
N THR A 115 3.46 -11.21 7.33
CA THR A 115 4.69 -10.42 7.18
C THR A 115 4.35 -8.97 6.83
N LEU A 116 5.30 -8.05 7.00
CA LEU A 116 5.10 -6.64 6.65
C LEU A 116 4.69 -6.44 5.18
N PRO A 117 5.30 -7.14 4.18
CA PRO A 117 4.82 -7.06 2.79
C PRO A 117 3.38 -7.53 2.60
N LEU A 118 2.95 -8.56 3.32
CA LEU A 118 1.57 -9.04 3.25
C LEU A 118 0.58 -7.98 3.74
N LEU A 119 0.91 -7.27 4.82
CA LEU A 119 0.08 -6.16 5.30
C LEU A 119 -0.04 -5.03 4.27
N SER A 120 1.06 -4.70 3.59
CA SER A 120 1.03 -3.68 2.53
C SER A 120 0.22 -4.13 1.31
N VAL A 121 0.34 -5.39 0.91
CA VAL A 121 -0.51 -6.00 -0.14
C VAL A 121 -1.98 -5.87 0.21
N PHE A 122 -2.34 -6.19 1.45
CA PHE A 122 -3.72 -6.08 1.92
C PHE A 122 -4.23 -4.63 1.87
N ALA A 123 -3.43 -3.67 2.32
CA ALA A 123 -3.78 -2.24 2.27
C ALA A 123 -4.01 -1.75 0.83
N PHE A 124 -3.08 -2.03 -0.08
CA PHE A 124 -3.22 -1.68 -1.50
C PHE A 124 -4.41 -2.37 -2.15
N PHE A 125 -4.66 -3.63 -1.83
CA PHE A 125 -5.79 -4.39 -2.33
C PHE A 125 -7.13 -3.77 -1.89
N MET A 126 -7.26 -3.41 -0.62
CA MET A 126 -8.46 -2.75 -0.09
C MET A 126 -8.72 -1.40 -0.79
N ILE A 127 -7.68 -0.60 -0.98
CA ILE A 127 -7.78 0.67 -1.71
C ILE A 127 -8.18 0.43 -3.17
N PHE A 128 -7.56 -0.54 -3.83
CA PHE A 128 -7.84 -0.88 -5.23
C PHE A 128 -9.29 -1.33 -5.43
N ILE A 129 -9.77 -2.27 -4.62
CA ILE A 129 -11.15 -2.77 -4.70
C ILE A 129 -12.15 -1.65 -4.39
N SER A 130 -11.91 -0.85 -3.35
CA SER A 130 -12.81 0.26 -3.00
C SER A 130 -12.94 1.27 -4.15
N SER A 131 -11.90 1.43 -4.98
CA SER A 131 -11.95 2.32 -6.15
C SER A 131 -12.95 1.90 -7.23
N PHE A 132 -13.32 0.62 -7.30
CA PHE A 132 -14.34 0.11 -8.21
C PHE A 132 -15.76 0.23 -7.64
N LEU A 133 -15.88 0.24 -6.31
CA LEU A 133 -17.17 0.35 -5.63
C LEU A 133 -17.71 1.79 -5.62
N VAL A 134 -16.88 2.75 -5.98
CA VAL A 134 -17.28 4.17 -6.05
C VAL A 134 -18.23 4.38 -7.22
N ARG A 135 -19.42 4.89 -6.91
CA ARG A 135 -20.43 5.24 -7.92
C ARG A 135 -19.90 6.31 -8.87
N LYS A 136 -20.05 6.09 -10.17
CA LYS A 136 -19.87 7.14 -11.18
C LYS A 136 -20.99 8.17 -10.98
N ASN A 137 -20.62 9.33 -10.55
CA ASN A 137 -21.48 10.51 -10.70
C ASN A 137 -21.03 11.28 -11.92
#